data_9946e113a7964357c261478f3ceba941
#
_entry.id   9946e113a7964357c261478f3ceba941
#
_cell.length_a   1.000
_cell.length_b   1.000
_cell.length_c   1.000
_cell.angle_alpha   90.00
_cell.angle_beta   90.00
_cell.angle_gamma   90.00
#
_symmetry.space_group_name_H-M   'P 1'
#
loop_
_entity.id
_entity.type
_entity.pdbx_description
1 polymer ?
#
loop_
_entity_poly.entity_id
_entity_poly.type
_entity_poly.pdbx_seq_one_letter_code
_entity_poly.pdbx_strand_id
1 'polypeptide(L)'
;MRATTGTSPLLRVGPDALEVRGGSGCLRAIGLITAVVGGAIAATALGLIPVPGRESADRSVLVVMAVMGAMIGLPGLAMLLARSGIRIDRTAGTVVSWWGLGVPLRRNDTPLAPFNRVVIGRDRRGDGPDRHPVCLAGPAGVAAFTLVSPISHRSARAAAEDLARLLRLPVDDESSGETVRREADRLDETLRERLRRGDGAPSPALPAAPLRSRVTPGPDDLTIELDRLRLPLPGIAEAALAGLFVAMVGGTFGRLLWSPPARPLALVVVGGLALLVTARLAAATRVATRVVVTRALLRIEERYLLKRVVVEIPIDELEDLELPRPLAGSAPAPGTRPRELEQALVTGRLPDGRPLPAWVDRLARLVPTPGITARSDRVEVTFLERLPEEELRYLHAVLLQAVA
;
A
#
# COMPACT_ATOMS: atom_id res chain seq x y z
N MET A 1 -11.56 0.81 -7.31
CA MET A 1 -11.50 1.85 -6.29
C MET A 1 -12.12 1.32 -5.01
N ARG A 2 -11.36 1.05 -3.95
CA ARG A 2 -11.86 0.65 -2.63
C ARG A 2 -11.79 1.89 -1.75
N ALA A 3 -12.93 2.43 -1.37
CA ALA A 3 -13.03 3.41 -0.28
C ALA A 3 -12.67 2.68 1.01
N THR A 4 -11.42 2.81 1.45
CA THR A 4 -10.99 2.33 2.77
C THR A 4 -11.32 3.42 3.77
N THR A 5 -12.27 3.18 4.65
CA THR A 5 -12.51 4.03 5.82
C THR A 5 -11.25 4.04 6.67
N GLY A 6 -10.51 5.14 6.64
CA GLY A 6 -9.27 5.31 7.39
C GLY A 6 -9.58 5.55 8.86
N THR A 7 -9.72 4.48 9.60
CA THR A 7 -9.71 4.57 11.06
C THR A 7 -8.26 4.55 11.55
N SER A 8 -7.94 5.46 12.47
CA SER A 8 -6.64 5.46 13.13
C SER A 8 -6.37 4.10 13.78
N PRO A 9 -5.19 3.50 13.56
CA PRO A 9 -4.81 2.26 14.23
C PRO A 9 -4.48 2.48 15.72
N LEU A 10 -4.49 3.73 16.19
CA LEU A 10 -4.23 4.10 17.58
C LEU A 10 -5.55 4.08 18.37
N LEU A 11 -5.53 3.39 19.50
CA LEU A 11 -6.64 3.36 20.45
C LEU A 11 -6.36 4.38 21.57
N ARG A 12 -7.27 5.31 21.75
CA ARG A 12 -7.19 6.24 22.88
C ARG A 12 -7.61 5.51 24.15
N VAL A 13 -6.67 5.31 25.07
CA VAL A 13 -6.88 4.59 26.35
C VAL A 13 -7.19 5.56 27.49
N GLY A 14 -6.88 6.83 27.28
CA GLY A 14 -7.13 7.92 28.25
C GLY A 14 -6.92 9.29 27.62
N PRO A 15 -7.08 10.38 28.37
CA PRO A 15 -6.86 11.72 27.87
C PRO A 15 -5.40 11.93 27.41
N ASP A 16 -4.45 11.33 28.10
CA ASP A 16 -3.01 11.52 27.90
C ASP A 16 -2.29 10.22 27.46
N ALA A 17 -3.03 9.20 27.01
CA ALA A 17 -2.44 7.91 26.61
C ALA A 17 -3.05 7.36 25.34
N LEU A 18 -2.18 6.91 24.42
CA LEU A 18 -2.51 6.17 23.21
C LEU A 18 -1.92 4.77 23.28
N GLU A 19 -2.62 3.78 22.78
CA GLU A 19 -2.18 2.39 22.71
C GLU A 19 -2.31 1.87 21.27
N VAL A 20 -1.25 1.23 20.80
CA VAL A 20 -1.23 0.42 19.58
C VAL A 20 -1.25 -1.03 19.98
N ARG A 21 -2.26 -1.77 19.60
CA ARG A 21 -2.29 -3.23 19.78
C ARG A 21 -1.76 -3.90 18.54
N GLY A 22 -0.57 -4.46 18.64
CA GLY A 22 0.01 -5.32 17.62
C GLY A 22 -0.62 -6.71 17.69
N GLY A 23 -1.08 -7.20 16.56
CA GLY A 23 -1.55 -8.57 16.39
C GLY A 23 -1.85 -8.80 14.93
N SER A 24 -0.93 -9.48 14.22
CA SER A 24 -1.25 -9.89 12.84
C SER A 24 -2.34 -10.96 12.90
N GLY A 25 -3.52 -10.67 12.36
CA GLY A 25 -4.59 -11.65 12.24
C GLY A 25 -4.13 -12.93 11.52
N CYS A 26 -3.18 -12.78 10.58
CA CYS A 26 -2.54 -13.89 9.88
C CYS A 26 -1.75 -14.80 10.84
N LEU A 27 -0.95 -14.24 11.78
CA LEU A 27 -0.19 -15.03 12.75
C LEU A 27 -1.11 -15.82 13.66
N ARG A 28 -2.25 -15.23 14.07
CA ARG A 28 -3.26 -15.93 14.88
C ARG A 28 -3.96 -17.02 14.10
N ALA A 29 -4.30 -16.78 12.82
CA ALA A 29 -4.91 -17.80 11.97
C ALA A 29 -3.97 -18.99 11.75
N ILE A 30 -2.69 -18.75 11.48
CA ILE A 30 -1.66 -19.80 11.37
C ILE A 30 -1.52 -20.51 12.73
N GLY A 31 -1.43 -19.77 13.83
CA GLY A 31 -1.35 -20.32 15.17
C GLY A 31 -2.54 -21.22 15.53
N LEU A 32 -3.76 -20.83 15.14
CA LEU A 32 -4.96 -21.64 15.33
C LEU A 32 -4.88 -22.96 14.55
N ILE A 33 -4.54 -22.88 13.27
CA ILE A 33 -4.43 -24.05 12.39
C ILE A 33 -3.39 -25.03 12.95
N THR A 34 -2.20 -24.53 13.28
CA THR A 34 -1.11 -25.38 13.81
C THR A 34 -1.44 -25.96 15.19
N ALA A 35 -2.09 -25.18 16.06
CA ALA A 35 -2.55 -25.67 17.37
C ALA A 35 -3.61 -26.77 17.23
N VAL A 36 -4.58 -26.59 16.33
CA VAL A 36 -5.64 -27.60 16.07
C VAL A 36 -5.04 -28.86 15.47
N VAL A 37 -4.17 -28.75 14.47
CA VAL A 37 -3.54 -29.93 13.82
C VAL A 37 -2.66 -30.67 14.82
N GLY A 38 -1.76 -29.97 15.52
CA GLY A 38 -0.89 -30.59 16.51
C GLY A 38 -1.67 -31.19 17.66
N GLY A 39 -2.72 -30.52 18.14
CA GLY A 39 -3.64 -31.01 19.18
C GLY A 39 -4.38 -32.26 18.76
N ALA A 40 -4.88 -32.31 17.51
CA ALA A 40 -5.55 -33.49 16.96
C ALA A 40 -4.62 -34.71 16.89
N ILE A 41 -3.38 -34.52 16.41
CA ILE A 41 -2.36 -35.59 16.36
C ILE A 41 -2.06 -36.12 17.77
N ALA A 42 -1.82 -35.23 18.73
CA ALA A 42 -1.56 -35.60 20.11
C ALA A 42 -2.77 -36.31 20.77
N ALA A 43 -3.97 -35.78 20.56
CA ALA A 43 -5.21 -36.36 21.08
C ALA A 43 -5.49 -37.77 20.52
N THR A 44 -5.20 -37.99 19.23
CA THR A 44 -5.28 -39.32 18.62
C THR A 44 -4.27 -40.28 19.25
N ALA A 45 -3.03 -39.85 19.41
CA ALA A 45 -1.99 -40.66 20.05
C ALA A 45 -2.32 -41.02 21.51
N LEU A 46 -2.92 -40.08 22.24
CA LEU A 46 -3.35 -40.28 23.63
C LEU A 46 -4.69 -41.07 23.75
N GLY A 47 -5.39 -41.33 22.65
CA GLY A 47 -6.65 -42.06 22.65
C GLY A 47 -7.88 -41.25 23.03
N LEU A 48 -7.77 -39.94 23.01
CA LEU A 48 -8.90 -39.03 23.22
C LEU A 48 -9.81 -38.94 21.97
N ILE A 49 -9.25 -39.23 20.80
CA ILE A 49 -9.99 -39.32 19.53
C ILE A 49 -9.94 -40.79 19.09
N PRO A 50 -11.11 -41.48 18.98
CA PRO A 50 -11.16 -42.86 18.54
C PRO A 50 -10.81 -42.94 17.05
N VAL A 51 -9.73 -43.64 16.70
CA VAL A 51 -9.31 -43.91 15.33
C VAL A 51 -9.22 -45.42 15.11
N PRO A 52 -9.83 -45.96 14.09
CA PRO A 52 -9.72 -47.39 13.77
C PRO A 52 -8.25 -47.79 13.58
N GLY A 53 -7.87 -48.94 14.14
CA GLY A 53 -6.51 -49.50 14.02
C GLY A 53 -5.48 -48.96 15.06
N ARG A 54 -5.85 -48.04 15.95
CA ARG A 54 -4.98 -47.55 16.98
C ARG A 54 -4.55 -48.66 17.97
N GLU A 55 -5.41 -49.61 18.27
CA GLU A 55 -5.15 -50.72 19.20
C GLU A 55 -4.05 -51.67 18.70
N SER A 56 -3.82 -51.72 17.40
CA SER A 56 -2.77 -52.50 16.77
C SER A 56 -1.46 -51.70 16.59
N ALA A 57 -1.44 -50.38 16.89
CA ALA A 57 -0.27 -49.55 16.75
C ALA A 57 0.74 -49.80 17.89
N ASP A 58 2.01 -49.91 17.53
CA ASP A 58 3.09 -50.05 18.51
C ASP A 58 3.14 -48.83 19.45
N ARG A 59 3.37 -49.09 20.73
CA ARG A 59 3.44 -48.03 21.77
C ARG A 59 4.48 -46.98 21.47
N SER A 60 5.59 -47.36 20.85
CA SER A 60 6.64 -46.46 20.41
C SER A 60 6.13 -45.46 19.37
N VAL A 61 5.31 -45.89 18.40
CA VAL A 61 4.69 -45.04 17.37
C VAL A 61 3.73 -44.03 18.00
N LEU A 62 2.91 -44.47 18.99
CA LEU A 62 1.99 -43.59 19.69
C LEU A 62 2.73 -42.47 20.46
N VAL A 63 3.84 -42.84 21.13
CA VAL A 63 4.69 -41.86 21.83
C VAL A 63 5.30 -40.85 20.87
N VAL A 64 5.84 -41.29 19.73
CA VAL A 64 6.39 -40.42 18.70
C VAL A 64 5.31 -39.47 18.14
N MET A 65 4.11 -39.98 17.86
CA MET A 65 2.99 -39.16 17.40
C MET A 65 2.57 -38.14 18.48
N ALA A 66 2.52 -38.51 19.76
CA ALA A 66 2.19 -37.56 20.82
C ALA A 66 3.20 -36.42 20.91
N VAL A 67 4.50 -36.77 20.88
CA VAL A 67 5.61 -35.80 20.89
C VAL A 67 5.55 -34.90 19.69
N MET A 68 5.37 -35.44 18.47
CA MET A 68 5.23 -34.68 17.26
C MET A 68 4.03 -33.73 17.27
N GLY A 69 2.88 -34.24 17.75
CA GLY A 69 1.68 -33.41 17.93
C GLY A 69 1.94 -32.25 18.90
N ALA A 70 2.63 -32.50 20.02
CA ALA A 70 3.01 -31.46 20.96
C ALA A 70 4.01 -30.44 20.35
N MET A 71 5.00 -30.92 19.61
CA MET A 71 5.99 -30.06 18.92
C MET A 71 5.33 -29.11 17.88
N ILE A 72 4.24 -29.51 17.26
CA ILE A 72 3.47 -28.67 16.32
C ILE A 72 2.46 -27.81 17.08
N GLY A 73 1.73 -28.39 18.01
CA GLY A 73 0.63 -27.75 18.73
C GLY A 73 1.07 -26.63 19.69
N LEU A 74 2.15 -26.84 20.45
CA LEU A 74 2.62 -25.86 21.43
C LEU A 74 3.11 -24.54 20.78
N PRO A 75 3.92 -24.55 19.71
CA PRO A 75 4.24 -23.33 18.98
C PRO A 75 3.00 -22.66 18.38
N GLY A 76 2.04 -23.43 17.87
CA GLY A 76 0.77 -22.92 17.40
C GLY A 76 -0.01 -22.18 18.48
N LEU A 77 -0.10 -22.77 19.67
CA LEU A 77 -0.72 -22.15 20.83
C LEU A 77 0.04 -20.88 21.28
N ALA A 78 1.36 -20.92 21.28
CA ALA A 78 2.18 -19.75 21.59
C ALA A 78 1.92 -18.60 20.59
N MET A 79 1.82 -18.90 19.29
CA MET A 79 1.47 -17.89 18.27
C MET A 79 0.06 -17.33 18.44
N LEU A 80 -0.90 -18.17 18.86
CA LEU A 80 -2.27 -17.76 19.13
C LEU A 80 -2.36 -16.81 20.33
N LEU A 81 -1.58 -17.07 21.38
CA LEU A 81 -1.52 -16.30 22.62
C LEU A 81 -0.57 -15.08 22.52
N ALA A 82 0.28 -15.05 21.50
CA ALA A 82 1.22 -13.96 21.30
C ALA A 82 0.51 -12.62 21.15
N ARG A 83 0.88 -11.67 21.97
CA ARG A 83 0.39 -10.29 21.95
C ARG A 83 1.56 -9.33 22.09
N SER A 84 1.46 -8.22 21.38
CA SER A 84 2.39 -7.10 21.51
C SER A 84 1.61 -5.81 21.51
N GLY A 85 2.18 -4.76 22.08
CA GLY A 85 1.57 -3.45 22.06
C GLY A 85 2.61 -2.37 22.34
N ILE A 86 2.27 -1.16 21.96
CA ILE A 86 3.02 0.05 22.25
C ILE A 86 2.05 1.00 22.94
N ARG A 87 2.40 1.47 24.11
CA ARG A 87 1.64 2.48 24.85
C ARG A 87 2.48 3.73 24.98
N ILE A 88 1.89 4.85 24.60
CA ILE A 88 2.48 6.18 24.73
C ILE A 88 1.75 6.87 25.87
N ASP A 89 2.49 7.28 26.86
CA ASP A 89 1.94 7.99 28.01
C ASP A 89 2.65 9.36 28.14
N ARG A 90 1.89 10.39 27.85
CA ARG A 90 2.39 11.77 27.91
C ARG A 90 2.71 12.20 29.32
N THR A 91 1.88 11.79 30.29
CA THR A 91 2.06 12.17 31.70
C THR A 91 3.30 11.50 32.26
N ALA A 92 3.52 10.22 31.94
CA ALA A 92 4.73 9.50 32.34
C ALA A 92 5.96 9.90 31.53
N GLY A 93 5.79 10.57 30.38
CA GLY A 93 6.88 10.96 29.48
C GLY A 93 7.58 9.78 28.83
N THR A 94 6.87 8.65 28.61
CA THR A 94 7.47 7.40 28.14
C THR A 94 6.66 6.73 27.05
N VAL A 95 7.37 6.02 26.15
CA VAL A 95 6.83 5.03 25.22
C VAL A 95 7.16 3.64 25.76
N VAL A 96 6.14 2.86 26.05
CA VAL A 96 6.27 1.51 26.58
C VAL A 96 5.95 0.52 25.47
N SER A 97 6.94 -0.22 25.00
CA SER A 97 6.71 -1.35 24.11
C SER A 97 6.73 -2.66 24.91
N TRP A 98 5.78 -3.53 24.64
CA TRP A 98 5.69 -4.80 25.34
C TRP A 98 5.30 -5.94 24.38
N TRP A 99 5.72 -7.15 24.72
CA TRP A 99 5.24 -8.36 24.09
C TRP A 99 5.11 -9.49 25.12
N GLY A 100 4.22 -10.46 24.85
CA GLY A 100 4.03 -11.59 25.73
C GLY A 100 3.03 -12.62 25.22
N LEU A 101 2.80 -13.65 26.01
CA LEU A 101 1.85 -14.74 25.77
C LEU A 101 0.66 -14.58 26.73
N GLY A 102 -0.28 -13.71 26.37
CA GLY A 102 -1.41 -13.36 27.24
C GLY A 102 -1.05 -12.34 28.33
N VAL A 103 0.09 -12.47 28.98
CA VAL A 103 0.68 -11.52 29.93
C VAL A 103 1.96 -10.93 29.34
N PRO A 104 2.31 -9.65 29.65
CA PRO A 104 3.54 -9.05 29.18
C PRO A 104 4.76 -9.74 29.78
N LEU A 105 5.56 -10.40 28.91
CA LEU A 105 6.81 -11.08 29.29
C LEU A 105 8.03 -10.17 29.22
N ARG A 106 7.99 -9.23 28.27
CA ARG A 106 9.07 -8.26 28.09
C ARG A 106 8.46 -6.87 27.89
N ARG A 107 9.02 -5.92 28.61
CA ARG A 107 8.66 -4.50 28.55
C ARG A 107 9.93 -3.71 28.34
N ASN A 108 9.84 -2.73 27.43
CA ASN A 108 10.91 -1.80 27.16
C ASN A 108 10.35 -0.37 27.23
N ASP A 109 10.90 0.44 28.11
CA ASP A 109 10.47 1.81 28.35
C ASP A 109 11.47 2.76 27.67
N THR A 110 10.99 3.61 26.76
CA THR A 110 11.79 4.60 26.05
C THR A 110 11.30 5.98 26.44
N PRO A 111 12.17 6.91 26.88
CA PRO A 111 11.76 8.27 27.21
C PRO A 111 11.28 9.03 25.95
N LEU A 112 10.26 9.88 26.09
CA LEU A 112 9.74 10.73 25.03
C LEU A 112 10.60 11.99 24.78
N ALA A 113 11.35 12.44 25.77
CA ALA A 113 12.11 13.69 25.73
C ALA A 113 13.05 13.86 24.52
N PRO A 114 13.70 12.81 23.96
CA PRO A 114 14.54 12.97 22.78
C PRO A 114 13.79 13.23 21.48
N PHE A 115 12.49 12.98 21.45
CA PHE A 115 11.69 13.10 20.22
C PHE A 115 11.07 14.49 20.11
N ASN A 116 11.20 15.11 18.95
CA ASN A 116 10.73 16.47 18.69
C ASN A 116 9.78 16.58 17.49
N ARG A 117 9.51 15.50 16.79
CA ARG A 117 8.58 15.45 15.66
C ARG A 117 8.01 14.05 15.42
N VAL A 118 6.88 14.00 14.76
CA VAL A 118 6.28 12.78 14.20
C VAL A 118 6.60 12.74 12.71
N VAL A 119 7.05 11.59 12.21
CA VAL A 119 7.42 11.43 10.79
C VAL A 119 6.56 10.36 10.16
N ILE A 120 5.96 10.65 9.01
CA ILE A 120 5.31 9.68 8.15
C ILE A 120 6.28 9.35 7.01
N GLY A 121 6.82 8.14 7.01
CA GLY A 121 7.70 7.67 5.96
C GLY A 121 6.97 6.85 4.89
N ARG A 122 7.73 6.37 3.91
CA ARG A 122 7.27 5.38 2.93
C ARG A 122 8.27 4.24 2.86
N ASP A 123 7.82 3.03 3.14
CA ASP A 123 8.63 1.82 3.09
C ASP A 123 8.16 0.93 1.93
N ARG A 124 9.02 0.78 0.92
CA ARG A 124 8.80 -0.03 -0.27
C ARG A 124 9.58 -1.34 -0.19
N ARG A 125 9.34 -2.14 0.82
CA ARG A 125 10.03 -3.42 0.97
C ARG A 125 9.38 -4.52 0.14
N GLY A 126 10.12 -5.04 -0.84
CA GLY A 126 9.75 -6.25 -1.59
C GLY A 126 8.61 -6.04 -2.60
N ASP A 127 7.91 -7.13 -2.93
CA ASP A 127 6.80 -7.17 -3.89
C ASP A 127 5.44 -6.89 -3.25
N GLY A 128 5.43 -6.50 -1.96
CA GLY A 128 4.23 -6.17 -1.20
C GLY A 128 3.75 -4.73 -1.44
N PRO A 129 2.55 -4.38 -0.96
CA PRO A 129 2.05 -3.02 -1.00
C PRO A 129 2.95 -2.10 -0.18
N ASP A 130 3.08 -0.85 -0.62
CA ASP A 130 3.80 0.21 0.10
C ASP A 130 3.25 0.32 1.52
N ARG A 131 4.14 0.53 2.49
CA ARG A 131 3.79 0.80 3.88
C ARG A 131 4.18 2.20 4.25
N HIS A 132 3.42 2.79 5.15
CA HIS A 132 3.65 4.14 5.64
C HIS A 132 3.98 4.10 7.14
N PRO A 133 5.27 3.90 7.51
CA PRO A 133 5.67 3.90 8.91
C PRO A 133 5.44 5.28 9.53
N VAL A 134 4.80 5.28 10.69
CA VAL A 134 4.68 6.45 11.57
C VAL A 134 5.69 6.31 12.69
N CYS A 135 6.60 7.25 12.77
CA CYS A 135 7.73 7.22 13.67
C CYS A 135 7.77 8.48 14.56
N LEU A 136 8.25 8.32 15.79
CA LEU A 136 8.77 9.44 16.56
C LEU A 136 10.24 9.65 16.17
N ALA A 137 10.60 10.86 15.81
CA ALA A 137 11.97 11.22 15.45
C ALA A 137 12.49 12.37 16.31
N GLY A 138 13.78 12.31 16.56
CA GLY A 138 14.52 13.34 17.27
C GLY A 138 15.51 14.09 16.35
N PRO A 139 16.40 14.91 16.92
CA PRO A 139 17.51 15.51 16.20
C PRO A 139 18.46 14.46 15.61
N ALA A 140 19.39 14.90 14.77
CA ALA A 140 20.39 14.01 14.19
C ALA A 140 21.13 13.20 15.27
N GLY A 141 21.19 11.87 15.08
CA GLY A 141 21.78 10.93 16.04
C GLY A 141 20.78 10.22 16.97
N VAL A 142 19.53 10.68 17.07
CA VAL A 142 18.48 9.96 17.79
C VAL A 142 17.80 8.95 16.85
N ALA A 143 17.83 7.68 17.23
CA ALA A 143 17.16 6.65 16.45
C ALA A 143 15.66 6.87 16.42
N ALA A 144 15.04 6.81 15.23
CA ALA A 144 13.60 6.92 15.08
C ALA A 144 12.90 5.71 15.71
N PHE A 145 11.80 5.95 16.43
CA PHE A 145 10.99 4.91 17.04
C PHE A 145 9.71 4.68 16.22
N THR A 146 9.61 3.56 15.52
CA THR A 146 8.45 3.21 14.71
C THR A 146 7.30 2.71 15.58
N LEU A 147 6.14 3.33 15.46
CA LEU A 147 4.92 3.00 16.22
C LEU A 147 4.01 2.06 15.44
N VAL A 148 3.66 2.43 14.22
CA VAL A 148 2.78 1.68 13.33
C VAL A 148 3.29 1.80 11.90
N SER A 149 2.93 0.82 11.06
CA SER A 149 3.29 0.83 9.64
C SER A 149 2.09 0.35 8.81
N PRO A 150 1.03 1.17 8.67
CA PRO A 150 -0.14 0.81 7.89
C PRO A 150 0.17 0.81 6.38
N ILE A 151 -0.64 0.08 5.62
CA ILE A 151 -0.57 0.04 4.15
C ILE A 151 -1.17 1.32 3.55
N SER A 152 -2.19 1.89 4.20
CA SER A 152 -2.83 3.11 3.73
C SER A 152 -2.15 4.33 4.32
N HIS A 153 -1.75 5.28 3.46
CA HIS A 153 -1.22 6.58 3.88
C HIS A 153 -2.22 7.32 4.79
N ARG A 154 -3.51 7.25 4.46
CA ARG A 154 -4.57 7.86 5.25
C ARG A 154 -4.60 7.35 6.71
N SER A 155 -4.45 6.02 6.91
CA SER A 155 -4.36 5.46 8.26
C SER A 155 -3.09 5.88 8.98
N ALA A 156 -1.97 6.04 8.23
CA ALA A 156 -0.73 6.56 8.78
C ALA A 156 -0.89 8.01 9.21
N ARG A 157 -1.52 8.83 8.37
CA ARG A 157 -1.77 10.23 8.66
C ARG A 157 -2.68 10.40 9.87
N ALA A 158 -3.82 9.70 9.93
CA ALA A 158 -4.71 9.74 11.10
C ALA A 158 -3.96 9.37 12.39
N ALA A 159 -3.10 8.33 12.35
CA ALA A 159 -2.26 7.97 13.49
C ALA A 159 -1.24 9.05 13.85
N ALA A 160 -0.59 9.67 12.86
CA ALA A 160 0.39 10.73 13.08
C ALA A 160 -0.27 11.98 13.67
N GLU A 161 -1.45 12.36 13.20
CA GLU A 161 -2.22 13.49 13.72
C GLU A 161 -2.68 13.25 15.17
N ASP A 162 -3.24 12.06 15.49
CA ASP A 162 -3.60 11.71 16.86
C ASP A 162 -2.40 11.80 17.80
N LEU A 163 -1.25 11.31 17.34
CA LEU A 163 0.00 11.36 18.08
C LEU A 163 0.51 12.81 18.25
N ALA A 164 0.46 13.59 17.17
CA ALA A 164 0.88 14.99 17.18
C ALA A 164 0.03 15.84 18.10
N ARG A 165 -1.30 15.65 18.09
CA ARG A 165 -2.22 16.31 19.02
C ARG A 165 -1.95 15.93 20.47
N LEU A 166 -1.67 14.63 20.74
CA LEU A 166 -1.34 14.17 22.10
C LEU A 166 -0.04 14.78 22.59
N LEU A 167 1.03 14.71 21.80
CA LEU A 167 2.38 15.10 22.21
C LEU A 167 2.69 16.58 21.95
N ARG A 168 1.86 17.28 21.20
CA ARG A 168 2.06 18.65 20.68
C ARG A 168 3.33 18.78 19.86
N LEU A 169 3.59 17.79 19.00
CA LEU A 169 4.74 17.74 18.10
C LEU A 169 4.31 18.03 16.67
N PRO A 170 5.16 18.66 15.84
CA PRO A 170 4.91 18.81 14.42
C PRO A 170 4.93 17.44 13.71
N VAL A 171 4.22 17.36 12.58
CA VAL A 171 4.22 16.21 11.67
C VAL A 171 5.01 16.55 10.43
N ASP A 172 6.02 15.75 10.13
CA ASP A 172 6.79 15.80 8.89
C ASP A 172 6.33 14.63 8.01
N ASP A 173 5.63 14.91 6.91
CA ASP A 173 5.24 13.90 5.93
C ASP A 173 6.30 13.80 4.84
N GLU A 174 7.04 12.70 4.84
CA GLU A 174 8.11 12.38 3.88
C GLU A 174 7.67 11.32 2.85
N SER A 175 6.39 10.93 2.86
CA SER A 175 5.88 9.82 2.05
C SER A 175 5.91 10.08 0.54
N SER A 176 5.86 11.35 0.13
CA SER A 176 5.91 11.80 -1.27
C SER A 176 7.32 12.02 -1.80
N GLY A 177 8.34 12.05 -0.92
CA GLY A 177 9.72 12.42 -1.24
C GLY A 177 10.02 13.91 -1.08
N GLU A 178 9.03 14.73 -0.77
CA GLU A 178 9.17 16.08 -0.22
C GLU A 178 8.71 16.06 1.23
N THR A 179 9.42 16.76 2.09
CA THR A 179 9.00 16.88 3.48
C THR A 179 7.97 17.99 3.60
N VAL A 180 6.72 17.59 3.87
CA VAL A 180 5.63 18.52 4.18
C VAL A 180 5.50 18.61 5.69
N ARG A 181 5.88 19.75 6.25
CA ARG A 181 5.78 19.99 7.69
C ARG A 181 4.46 20.65 8.05
N ARG A 182 3.80 20.10 9.08
CA ARG A 182 2.57 20.63 9.67
C ARG A 182 2.74 20.80 11.17
N GLU A 183 2.45 21.95 11.68
CA GLU A 183 2.48 22.21 13.12
C GLU A 183 1.27 21.56 13.80
N ALA A 184 1.43 21.19 15.08
CA ALA A 184 0.41 20.45 15.85
C ALA A 184 -0.93 21.21 16.01
N ASP A 185 -0.93 22.51 15.91
CA ASP A 185 -2.11 23.39 15.98
C ASP A 185 -2.78 23.62 14.62
N ARG A 186 -2.16 23.15 13.51
CA ARG A 186 -2.59 23.36 12.12
C ARG A 186 -2.68 22.09 11.31
N LEU A 187 -2.97 20.97 11.97
CA LEU A 187 -3.08 19.67 11.30
C LEU A 187 -4.30 19.61 10.38
N ASP A 188 -5.36 20.35 10.71
CA ASP A 188 -6.63 20.39 9.98
C ASP A 188 -6.64 21.45 8.84
N GLU A 189 -5.49 22.14 8.61
CA GLU A 189 -5.39 23.16 7.59
C GLU A 189 -5.48 22.57 6.18
N THR A 190 -6.38 23.12 5.36
CA THR A 190 -6.61 22.67 3.99
C THR A 190 -5.47 23.09 3.06
N LEU A 191 -5.34 22.41 1.91
CA LEU A 191 -4.34 22.78 0.88
C LEU A 191 -4.52 24.25 0.44
N ARG A 192 -5.75 24.70 0.26
CA ARG A 192 -6.09 26.06 -0.15
C ARG A 192 -5.60 27.11 0.86
N GLU A 193 -5.77 26.86 2.15
CA GLU A 193 -5.29 27.74 3.21
C GLU A 193 -3.76 27.83 3.23
N ARG A 194 -3.08 26.68 3.06
CA ARG A 194 -1.61 26.62 2.95
C ARG A 194 -1.10 27.43 1.75
N LEU A 195 -1.72 27.25 0.57
CA LEU A 195 -1.32 27.95 -0.65
C LEU A 195 -1.54 29.47 -0.52
N ARG A 196 -2.63 29.93 0.09
CA ARG A 196 -2.89 31.35 0.34
C ARG A 196 -1.89 32.00 1.31
N ARG A 197 -1.33 31.22 2.21
CA ARG A 197 -0.29 31.70 3.12
C ARG A 197 1.09 31.81 2.46
N GLY A 198 1.26 31.30 1.27
CA GLY A 198 2.52 31.36 0.51
C GLY A 198 3.38 30.10 0.62
N ASP A 199 2.85 29.00 1.16
CA ASP A 199 3.55 27.72 1.22
C ASP A 199 3.56 27.05 -0.18
N GLY A 200 4.32 27.66 -1.11
CA GLY A 200 4.92 26.90 -2.19
C GLY A 200 4.08 26.51 -3.40
N ALA A 201 3.17 27.37 -3.93
CA ALA A 201 2.68 27.13 -5.29
C ALA A 201 3.83 27.35 -6.30
N PRO A 202 4.41 26.29 -6.89
CA PRO A 202 5.48 26.47 -7.87
C PRO A 202 4.93 27.19 -9.11
N SER A 203 5.72 28.09 -9.69
CA SER A 203 5.36 28.70 -10.97
C SER A 203 5.36 27.64 -12.07
N PRO A 204 4.27 27.48 -12.85
CA PRO A 204 4.21 26.48 -13.89
C PRO A 204 5.20 26.83 -15.02
N ALA A 205 6.24 26.02 -15.16
CA ALA A 205 7.16 26.09 -16.29
C ALA A 205 6.64 25.20 -17.42
N LEU A 206 6.41 25.77 -18.59
CA LEU A 206 6.02 24.99 -19.78
C LEU A 206 7.10 23.97 -20.12
N PRO A 207 6.74 22.69 -20.35
CA PRO A 207 7.70 21.67 -20.76
C PRO A 207 8.23 21.97 -22.17
N ALA A 208 9.46 21.56 -22.42
CA ALA A 208 10.10 21.71 -23.75
C ALA A 208 9.41 20.87 -24.84
N ALA A 209 8.81 19.74 -24.44
CA ALA A 209 8.07 18.85 -25.35
C ALA A 209 6.59 19.27 -25.45
N PRO A 210 5.93 19.00 -26.60
CA PRO A 210 4.51 19.29 -26.75
C PRO A 210 3.68 18.49 -25.72
N LEU A 211 2.72 19.17 -25.10
CA LEU A 211 1.80 18.58 -24.15
C LEU A 211 0.97 17.46 -24.80
N ARG A 212 0.81 16.38 -24.09
CA ARG A 212 -0.06 15.25 -24.47
C ARG A 212 -1.48 15.44 -23.95
N SER A 213 -1.65 16.31 -22.96
CA SER A 213 -2.91 16.72 -22.38
C SER A 213 -3.35 18.06 -23.00
N ARG A 214 -4.67 18.25 -23.10
CA ARG A 214 -5.25 19.54 -23.47
C ARG A 214 -5.62 20.27 -22.17
N VAL A 215 -5.02 21.42 -21.95
CA VAL A 215 -5.33 22.29 -20.82
C VAL A 215 -6.17 23.46 -21.36
N THR A 216 -7.38 23.61 -20.85
CA THR A 216 -8.31 24.66 -21.26
C THR A 216 -8.68 25.47 -20.02
N PRO A 217 -8.13 26.69 -19.85
CA PRO A 217 -8.56 27.60 -18.82
C PRO A 217 -9.92 28.21 -19.19
N GLY A 218 -10.90 28.07 -18.30
CA GLY A 218 -12.17 28.77 -18.37
C GLY A 218 -12.18 29.98 -17.42
N PRO A 219 -13.26 30.80 -17.42
CA PRO A 219 -13.34 31.97 -16.56
C PRO A 219 -13.39 31.64 -15.05
N ASP A 220 -13.98 30.49 -14.68
CA ASP A 220 -14.13 30.03 -13.30
C ASP A 220 -13.71 28.57 -13.10
N ASP A 221 -13.19 27.94 -14.15
CA ASP A 221 -12.76 26.54 -14.13
C ASP A 221 -11.49 26.32 -14.93
N LEU A 222 -10.77 25.25 -14.56
CA LEU A 222 -9.65 24.71 -15.30
C LEU A 222 -10.02 23.29 -15.72
N THR A 223 -10.01 23.02 -17.02
CA THR A 223 -10.25 21.69 -17.56
C THR A 223 -8.95 21.11 -18.15
N ILE A 224 -8.59 19.91 -17.72
CA ILE A 224 -7.47 19.13 -18.26
C ILE A 224 -8.06 17.85 -18.85
N GLU A 225 -7.84 17.63 -20.15
CA GLU A 225 -8.33 16.46 -20.86
C GLU A 225 -7.15 15.64 -21.40
N LEU A 226 -7.25 14.34 -21.22
CA LEU A 226 -6.29 13.36 -21.72
C LEU A 226 -7.05 12.25 -22.44
N ASP A 227 -7.16 12.36 -23.76
CA ASP A 227 -7.79 11.37 -24.61
C ASP A 227 -6.76 10.34 -25.07
N ARG A 228 -6.63 9.25 -24.33
CA ARG A 228 -5.75 8.15 -24.69
C ARG A 228 -6.31 6.81 -24.24
N LEU A 229 -6.43 5.91 -25.23
CA LEU A 229 -6.68 4.51 -24.93
C LEU A 229 -5.49 3.92 -24.13
N ARG A 230 -5.77 3.42 -22.93
CA ARG A 230 -4.77 2.83 -22.04
C ARG A 230 -5.14 1.40 -21.71
N LEU A 231 -4.34 0.48 -22.23
CA LEU A 231 -4.45 -0.93 -21.88
C LEU A 231 -3.82 -1.17 -20.49
N PRO A 232 -4.51 -1.90 -19.60
CA PRO A 232 -3.96 -2.25 -18.29
C PRO A 232 -2.86 -3.30 -18.44
N LEU A 233 -1.59 -2.93 -18.26
CA LEU A 233 -0.47 -3.89 -18.32
C LEU A 233 -0.63 -5.07 -17.36
N PRO A 234 -1.05 -4.88 -16.08
CA PRO A 234 -1.33 -6.00 -15.19
C PRO A 234 -2.39 -6.96 -15.76
N GLY A 235 -3.45 -6.40 -16.36
CA GLY A 235 -4.49 -7.22 -16.98
C GLY A 235 -4.01 -7.99 -18.22
N ILE A 236 -3.07 -7.42 -18.99
CA ILE A 236 -2.44 -8.13 -20.12
C ILE A 236 -1.56 -9.27 -19.60
N ALA A 237 -0.80 -9.06 -18.53
CA ALA A 237 0.02 -10.10 -17.89
C ALA A 237 -0.87 -11.22 -17.31
N GLU A 238 -1.97 -10.88 -16.63
CA GLU A 238 -2.97 -11.84 -16.14
C GLU A 238 -3.58 -12.65 -17.31
N ALA A 239 -3.92 -11.98 -18.42
CA ALA A 239 -4.45 -12.63 -19.61
C ALA A 239 -3.43 -13.58 -20.26
N ALA A 240 -2.16 -13.17 -20.32
CA ALA A 240 -1.09 -14.00 -20.85
C ALA A 240 -0.85 -15.24 -19.96
N LEU A 241 -0.84 -15.07 -18.62
CA LEU A 241 -0.72 -16.17 -17.67
C LEU A 241 -1.93 -17.13 -17.76
N ALA A 242 -3.14 -16.59 -17.86
CA ALA A 242 -4.34 -17.41 -18.04
C ALA A 242 -4.29 -18.18 -19.37
N GLY A 243 -3.86 -17.56 -20.46
CA GLY A 243 -3.64 -18.19 -21.75
C GLY A 243 -2.58 -19.31 -21.68
N LEU A 244 -1.47 -19.07 -21.03
CA LEU A 244 -0.41 -20.05 -20.79
C LEU A 244 -0.92 -21.24 -19.96
N PHE A 245 -1.68 -20.97 -18.90
CA PHE A 245 -2.28 -22.00 -18.07
C PHE A 245 -3.26 -22.88 -18.89
N VAL A 246 -4.13 -22.27 -19.69
CA VAL A 246 -5.05 -22.99 -20.59
C VAL A 246 -4.27 -23.83 -21.60
N ALA A 247 -3.19 -23.30 -22.20
CA ALA A 247 -2.34 -24.02 -23.13
C ALA A 247 -1.63 -25.22 -22.45
N MET A 248 -1.11 -25.02 -21.23
CA MET A 248 -0.47 -26.07 -20.45
C MET A 248 -1.45 -27.19 -20.09
N VAL A 249 -2.63 -26.83 -19.57
CA VAL A 249 -3.67 -27.80 -19.22
C VAL A 249 -4.18 -28.53 -20.48
N GLY A 250 -4.41 -27.78 -21.57
CA GLY A 250 -4.82 -28.36 -22.86
C GLY A 250 -3.75 -29.29 -23.46
N GLY A 251 -2.46 -28.96 -23.33
CA GLY A 251 -1.37 -29.82 -23.76
C GLY A 251 -1.22 -31.10 -22.92
N THR A 252 -1.33 -30.97 -21.58
CA THR A 252 -1.15 -32.11 -20.66
C THR A 252 -2.36 -33.08 -20.68
N PHE A 253 -3.56 -32.50 -20.65
CA PHE A 253 -4.81 -33.29 -20.56
C PHE A 253 -5.63 -33.26 -21.86
N GLY A 254 -5.03 -32.86 -22.98
CA GLY A 254 -5.74 -32.62 -24.22
C GLY A 254 -6.53 -33.84 -24.71
N ARG A 255 -5.93 -35.04 -24.66
CA ARG A 255 -6.65 -36.29 -25.05
C ARG A 255 -7.88 -36.57 -24.17
N LEU A 256 -7.81 -36.24 -22.88
CA LEU A 256 -8.91 -36.45 -21.94
C LEU A 256 -10.00 -35.36 -22.10
N LEU A 257 -9.57 -34.08 -22.17
CA LEU A 257 -10.50 -32.93 -22.28
C LEU A 257 -11.21 -32.86 -23.61
N TRP A 258 -10.59 -33.35 -24.70
CA TRP A 258 -11.21 -33.40 -26.04
C TRP A 258 -11.88 -34.73 -26.36
N SER A 259 -11.96 -35.65 -25.38
CA SER A 259 -12.81 -36.85 -25.54
C SER A 259 -14.29 -36.49 -25.74
N PRO A 260 -15.07 -37.26 -26.51
CA PRO A 260 -16.46 -36.89 -26.81
C PRO A 260 -17.32 -36.50 -25.59
N PRO A 261 -17.25 -37.20 -24.44
CA PRO A 261 -18.06 -36.83 -23.28
C PRO A 261 -17.58 -35.57 -22.56
N ALA A 262 -16.28 -35.25 -22.56
CA ALA A 262 -15.71 -34.10 -21.84
C ALA A 262 -15.62 -32.81 -22.68
N ARG A 263 -15.68 -32.92 -23.99
CA ARG A 263 -15.53 -31.81 -24.94
C ARG A 263 -16.47 -30.63 -24.68
N PRO A 264 -17.79 -30.81 -24.47
CA PRO A 264 -18.70 -29.69 -24.25
C PRO A 264 -18.34 -28.92 -22.94
N LEU A 265 -17.97 -29.66 -21.89
CA LEU A 265 -17.53 -29.02 -20.62
C LEU A 265 -16.22 -28.24 -20.81
N ALA A 266 -15.24 -28.79 -21.50
CA ALA A 266 -13.98 -28.13 -21.80
C ALA A 266 -14.20 -26.81 -22.60
N LEU A 267 -15.08 -26.83 -23.61
CA LEU A 267 -15.44 -25.65 -24.39
C LEU A 267 -16.12 -24.57 -23.53
N VAL A 268 -17.01 -24.94 -22.62
CA VAL A 268 -17.69 -24.02 -21.71
C VAL A 268 -16.66 -23.38 -20.74
N VAL A 269 -15.76 -24.18 -20.17
CA VAL A 269 -14.74 -23.68 -19.24
C VAL A 269 -13.75 -22.73 -19.94
N VAL A 270 -13.19 -23.13 -21.08
CA VAL A 270 -12.24 -22.33 -21.85
C VAL A 270 -12.91 -21.06 -22.39
N GLY A 271 -14.11 -21.20 -22.96
CA GLY A 271 -14.89 -20.05 -23.45
C GLY A 271 -15.29 -19.09 -22.34
N GLY A 272 -15.72 -19.61 -21.19
CA GLY A 272 -16.05 -18.81 -20.01
C GLY A 272 -14.83 -18.05 -19.45
N LEU A 273 -13.65 -18.71 -19.39
CA LEU A 273 -12.41 -18.07 -18.96
C LEU A 273 -11.97 -16.97 -19.95
N ALA A 274 -12.03 -17.25 -21.25
CA ALA A 274 -11.71 -16.27 -22.28
C ALA A 274 -12.64 -15.04 -22.20
N LEU A 275 -13.94 -15.27 -22.04
CA LEU A 275 -14.94 -14.21 -21.86
C LEU A 275 -14.65 -13.37 -20.60
N LEU A 276 -14.35 -14.04 -19.48
CA LEU A 276 -14.02 -13.36 -18.21
C LEU A 276 -12.78 -12.50 -18.35
N VAL A 277 -11.71 -13.01 -18.95
CA VAL A 277 -10.46 -12.27 -19.18
C VAL A 277 -10.71 -11.08 -20.10
N THR A 278 -11.45 -11.27 -21.20
CA THR A 278 -11.78 -10.19 -22.13
C THR A 278 -12.65 -9.11 -21.47
N ALA A 279 -13.66 -9.52 -20.68
CA ALA A 279 -14.51 -8.59 -19.95
C ALA A 279 -13.71 -7.80 -18.91
N ARG A 280 -12.78 -8.44 -18.17
CA ARG A 280 -11.87 -7.77 -17.23
C ARG A 280 -10.94 -6.77 -17.91
N LEU A 281 -10.34 -7.17 -19.05
CA LEU A 281 -9.49 -6.26 -19.84
C LEU A 281 -10.29 -5.05 -20.33
N ALA A 282 -11.48 -5.27 -20.88
CA ALA A 282 -12.35 -4.19 -21.33
C ALA A 282 -12.76 -3.25 -20.17
N ALA A 283 -13.14 -3.85 -19.02
CA ALA A 283 -13.52 -3.08 -17.83
C ALA A 283 -12.36 -2.28 -17.23
N ALA A 284 -11.10 -2.72 -17.42
CA ALA A 284 -9.91 -2.05 -16.93
C ALA A 284 -9.27 -1.09 -17.97
N THR A 285 -9.71 -1.14 -19.24
CA THR A 285 -9.19 -0.27 -20.30
C THR A 285 -9.75 1.15 -20.14
N ARG A 286 -8.85 2.11 -19.88
CA ARG A 286 -9.17 3.54 -19.73
C ARG A 286 -9.10 4.20 -21.11
N VAL A 287 -10.14 4.93 -21.46
CA VAL A 287 -10.26 5.61 -22.76
C VAL A 287 -9.88 7.09 -22.64
N ALA A 288 -10.37 7.77 -21.61
CA ALA A 288 -10.11 9.18 -21.38
C ALA A 288 -10.06 9.51 -19.90
N THR A 289 -9.34 10.56 -19.55
CA THR A 289 -9.34 11.18 -18.22
C THR A 289 -9.62 12.66 -18.39
N ARG A 290 -10.61 13.16 -17.67
CA ARG A 290 -10.93 14.59 -17.61
C ARG A 290 -10.86 15.05 -16.17
N VAL A 291 -10.11 16.12 -15.92
CA VAL A 291 -9.97 16.76 -14.61
C VAL A 291 -10.51 18.15 -14.72
N VAL A 292 -11.47 18.51 -13.88
CA VAL A 292 -12.06 19.84 -13.84
C VAL A 292 -11.87 20.39 -12.43
N VAL A 293 -11.22 21.54 -12.34
CA VAL A 293 -11.04 22.28 -11.08
C VAL A 293 -11.90 23.52 -11.16
N THR A 294 -12.82 23.66 -10.22
CA THR A 294 -13.62 24.87 -10.03
C THR A 294 -13.27 25.49 -8.68
N ARG A 295 -13.82 26.65 -8.38
CA ARG A 295 -13.64 27.28 -7.03
C ARG A 295 -14.15 26.42 -5.88
N ALA A 296 -15.09 25.51 -6.13
CA ALA A 296 -15.75 24.71 -5.10
C ALA A 296 -15.29 23.25 -5.06
N LEU A 297 -14.90 22.66 -6.20
CA LEU A 297 -14.62 21.23 -6.28
C LEU A 297 -13.54 20.87 -7.31
N LEU A 298 -12.81 19.81 -7.00
CA LEU A 298 -11.95 19.06 -7.92
C LEU A 298 -12.76 17.85 -8.38
N ARG A 299 -13.07 17.77 -9.68
CA ARG A 299 -13.78 16.66 -10.29
C ARG A 299 -12.84 15.90 -11.21
N ILE A 300 -12.68 14.62 -10.95
CA ILE A 300 -11.86 13.70 -11.73
C ILE A 300 -12.81 12.69 -12.37
N GLU A 301 -12.84 12.67 -13.68
CA GLU A 301 -13.67 11.80 -14.46
C GLU A 301 -12.78 10.86 -15.28
N GLU A 302 -12.91 9.58 -15.03
CA GLU A 302 -12.24 8.53 -15.77
C GLU A 302 -13.24 7.73 -16.58
N ARG A 303 -13.07 7.73 -17.88
CA ARG A 303 -13.88 6.95 -18.80
C ARG A 303 -13.15 5.66 -19.17
N TYR A 304 -13.73 4.56 -18.78
CA TYR A 304 -13.31 3.22 -19.19
C TYR A 304 -14.19 2.75 -20.36
N LEU A 305 -13.78 1.67 -21.02
CA LEU A 305 -14.54 1.13 -22.14
C LEU A 305 -15.97 0.73 -21.77
N LEU A 306 -16.17 0.18 -20.56
CA LEU A 306 -17.47 -0.34 -20.09
C LEU A 306 -18.09 0.49 -18.94
N LYS A 307 -17.37 1.48 -18.37
CA LYS A 307 -17.85 2.25 -17.23
C LYS A 307 -17.26 3.66 -17.21
N ARG A 308 -17.94 4.54 -16.51
CA ARG A 308 -17.46 5.88 -16.16
C ARG A 308 -17.34 5.97 -14.65
N VAL A 309 -16.23 6.47 -14.18
CA VAL A 309 -15.97 6.71 -12.76
C VAL A 309 -15.78 8.22 -12.59
N VAL A 310 -16.53 8.81 -11.68
CA VAL A 310 -16.43 10.22 -11.33
C VAL A 310 -16.10 10.31 -9.85
N VAL A 311 -15.08 11.09 -9.54
CA VAL A 311 -14.66 11.40 -8.17
C VAL A 311 -14.74 12.89 -8.02
N GLU A 312 -15.44 13.35 -7.01
CA GLU A 312 -15.59 14.76 -6.66
C GLU A 312 -15.02 14.98 -5.27
N ILE A 313 -14.12 15.93 -5.15
CA ILE A 313 -13.47 16.32 -3.90
C ILE A 313 -13.73 17.81 -3.73
N PRO A 314 -14.46 18.22 -2.68
CA PRO A 314 -14.60 19.63 -2.33
C PRO A 314 -13.23 20.26 -2.09
N ILE A 315 -13.00 21.47 -2.57
CA ILE A 315 -11.69 22.14 -2.43
C ILE A 315 -11.34 22.43 -0.97
N ASP A 316 -12.34 22.66 -0.14
CA ASP A 316 -12.20 22.83 1.31
C ASP A 316 -11.92 21.52 2.08
N GLU A 317 -12.18 20.36 1.46
CA GLU A 317 -11.77 19.05 1.97
C GLU A 317 -10.47 18.55 1.32
N LEU A 318 -9.92 19.26 0.34
CA LEU A 318 -8.68 18.87 -0.35
C LEU A 318 -7.46 19.19 0.54
N GLU A 319 -6.80 18.17 0.97
CA GLU A 319 -5.70 18.26 1.90
C GLU A 319 -4.34 18.32 1.22
N ASP A 320 -4.22 17.59 0.11
CA ASP A 320 -2.97 17.54 -0.62
C ASP A 320 -3.13 17.16 -2.09
N LEU A 321 -2.24 17.72 -2.91
CA LEU A 321 -2.00 17.34 -4.30
C LEU A 321 -0.53 16.96 -4.40
N GLU A 322 -0.25 15.68 -4.48
CA GLU A 322 1.12 15.19 -4.54
C GLU A 322 1.52 14.82 -5.97
N LEU A 323 2.71 15.22 -6.32
CA LEU A 323 3.44 14.68 -7.45
C LEU A 323 4.46 13.66 -6.91
N PRO A 324 4.21 12.35 -7.04
CA PRO A 324 5.16 11.36 -6.57
C PRO A 324 6.47 11.55 -7.35
N ARG A 325 7.53 11.94 -6.66
CA ARG A 325 8.85 12.02 -7.28
C ARG A 325 9.30 10.64 -7.71
N PRO A 326 9.93 10.51 -8.89
CA PRO A 326 10.67 9.30 -9.19
C PRO A 326 11.74 9.09 -8.11
N LEU A 327 12.02 7.83 -7.83
CA LEU A 327 12.89 7.33 -6.75
C LEU A 327 14.32 7.91 -6.67
N ALA A 328 14.67 8.87 -7.52
CA ALA A 328 16.02 9.43 -7.68
C ALA A 328 16.57 10.24 -6.49
N GLY A 329 15.78 10.46 -5.44
CA GLY A 329 16.20 11.35 -4.34
C GLY A 329 16.08 10.80 -2.93
N SER A 330 15.37 9.72 -2.69
CA SER A 330 15.34 9.12 -1.35
C SER A 330 16.62 8.33 -1.13
N ALA A 331 17.50 8.85 -0.28
CA ALA A 331 18.62 8.08 0.23
C ALA A 331 18.05 6.73 0.74
N PRO A 332 18.57 5.59 0.26
CA PRO A 332 18.10 4.30 0.73
C PRO A 332 18.25 4.25 2.24
N ALA A 333 17.22 3.78 2.94
CA ALA A 333 17.34 3.53 4.37
C ALA A 333 18.62 2.73 4.64
N PRO A 334 19.39 3.05 5.70
CA PRO A 334 20.66 2.38 5.95
C PRO A 334 20.47 0.87 5.97
N GLY A 335 21.16 0.16 5.06
CA GLY A 335 21.07 -1.29 4.90
C GLY A 335 20.21 -1.80 3.74
N THR A 336 19.50 -0.93 3.01
CA THR A 336 18.78 -1.32 1.79
C THR A 336 19.68 -1.08 0.58
N ARG A 337 20.07 -2.15 -0.11
CA ARG A 337 20.69 -2.00 -1.44
C ARG A 337 19.62 -1.49 -2.40
N PRO A 338 19.81 -0.32 -3.05
CA PRO A 338 18.90 0.09 -4.10
C PRO A 338 18.86 -1.03 -5.13
N ARG A 339 17.68 -1.37 -5.61
CA ARG A 339 17.58 -2.37 -6.69
C ARG A 339 18.39 -1.80 -7.85
N GLU A 340 19.46 -2.47 -8.20
CA GLU A 340 20.38 -2.07 -9.29
C GLU A 340 19.62 -1.76 -10.58
N LEU A 341 18.50 -2.48 -10.79
CA LEU A 341 17.61 -2.26 -11.91
C LEU A 341 16.85 -0.93 -11.83
N GLU A 342 16.38 -0.51 -10.65
CA GLU A 342 15.67 0.78 -10.49
C GLU A 342 16.61 1.97 -10.70
N GLN A 343 17.84 1.89 -10.17
CA GLN A 343 18.85 2.89 -10.46
C GLN A 343 19.24 2.93 -11.93
N ALA A 344 19.39 1.77 -12.56
CA ALA A 344 19.67 1.66 -13.97
C ALA A 344 18.55 2.27 -14.83
N LEU A 345 17.27 2.06 -14.46
CA LEU A 345 16.12 2.63 -15.15
C LEU A 345 16.05 4.16 -15.01
N VAL A 346 16.42 4.70 -13.84
CA VAL A 346 16.44 6.15 -13.59
C VAL A 346 17.63 6.82 -14.27
N THR A 347 18.82 6.21 -14.20
CA THR A 347 20.05 6.80 -14.75
C THR A 347 20.24 6.52 -16.24
N GLY A 348 19.46 5.60 -16.82
CA GLY A 348 19.64 5.12 -18.20
C GLY A 348 20.93 4.28 -18.38
N ARG A 349 21.56 3.88 -17.28
CA ARG A 349 22.84 3.14 -17.29
C ARG A 349 22.80 1.99 -16.29
N LEU A 350 23.42 0.89 -16.66
CA LEU A 350 23.66 -0.23 -15.75
C LEU A 350 24.71 0.14 -14.67
N PRO A 351 24.77 -0.60 -13.56
CA PRO A 351 25.78 -0.36 -12.49
C PRO A 351 27.23 -0.40 -12.99
N ASP A 352 27.48 -1.05 -14.10
CA ASP A 352 28.78 -1.14 -14.78
C ASP A 352 29.06 0.06 -15.70
N GLY A 353 28.18 1.07 -15.74
CA GLY A 353 28.29 2.28 -16.56
C GLY A 353 27.84 2.12 -18.01
N ARG A 354 27.48 0.92 -18.46
CA ARG A 354 27.00 0.66 -19.82
C ARG A 354 25.60 1.25 -20.02
N PRO A 355 25.27 1.74 -21.23
CA PRO A 355 23.93 2.19 -21.54
C PRO A 355 22.95 1.02 -21.42
N LEU A 356 21.73 1.30 -20.94
CA LEU A 356 20.66 0.32 -20.90
C LEU A 356 20.38 -0.23 -22.32
N PRO A 357 20.23 -1.56 -22.47
CA PRO A 357 19.80 -2.15 -23.73
C PRO A 357 18.48 -1.52 -24.21
N ALA A 358 18.35 -1.25 -25.51
CA ALA A 358 17.20 -0.57 -26.10
C ALA A 358 15.85 -1.25 -25.79
N TRP A 359 15.84 -2.57 -25.59
CA TRP A 359 14.64 -3.31 -25.20
C TRP A 359 14.22 -3.02 -23.74
N VAL A 360 15.21 -2.82 -22.82
CA VAL A 360 14.94 -2.44 -21.43
C VAL A 360 14.38 -1.02 -21.38
N ASP A 361 14.93 -0.09 -22.16
CA ASP A 361 14.40 1.27 -22.28
C ASP A 361 12.95 1.27 -22.83
N ARG A 362 12.65 0.39 -23.80
CA ARG A 362 11.27 0.18 -24.27
C ARG A 362 10.35 -0.37 -23.19
N LEU A 363 10.81 -1.36 -22.40
CA LEU A 363 10.05 -1.89 -21.27
C LEU A 363 9.89 -0.86 -20.15
N ALA A 364 10.91 -0.05 -19.86
CA ALA A 364 10.83 1.04 -18.88
C ALA A 364 9.74 2.05 -19.23
N ARG A 365 9.55 2.34 -20.53
CA ARG A 365 8.45 3.20 -21.02
C ARG A 365 7.06 2.57 -20.85
N LEU A 366 6.99 1.27 -20.62
CA LEU A 366 5.75 0.55 -20.32
C LEU A 366 5.43 0.56 -18.81
N VAL A 367 6.43 0.79 -17.95
CA VAL A 367 6.19 0.95 -16.51
C VAL A 367 5.36 2.20 -16.28
N PRO A 368 4.24 2.11 -15.57
CA PRO A 368 3.40 3.27 -15.32
C PRO A 368 4.20 4.29 -14.50
N THR A 369 4.43 5.47 -15.05
CA THR A 369 4.84 6.61 -14.23
C THR A 369 3.70 6.94 -13.27
N PRO A 370 4.00 7.18 -11.99
CA PRO A 370 2.99 7.61 -11.04
C PRO A 370 2.35 8.90 -11.54
N GLY A 371 1.03 9.02 -11.39
CA GLY A 371 0.28 10.23 -11.72
C GLY A 371 0.28 11.24 -10.57
N ILE A 372 -0.55 12.26 -10.68
CA ILE A 372 -0.82 13.20 -9.59
C ILE A 372 -1.82 12.54 -8.63
N THR A 373 -1.55 12.59 -7.33
CA THR A 373 -2.44 12.04 -6.30
C THR A 373 -3.12 13.17 -5.54
N ALA A 374 -4.46 13.21 -5.61
CA ALA A 374 -5.27 14.08 -4.76
C ALA A 374 -5.72 13.32 -3.52
N ARG A 375 -5.60 13.98 -2.37
CA ARG A 375 -5.96 13.41 -1.07
C ARG A 375 -6.93 14.30 -0.32
N SER A 376 -7.93 13.67 0.26
CA SER A 376 -8.85 14.25 1.22
C SER A 376 -9.09 13.24 2.34
N ASP A 377 -9.76 13.67 3.41
CA ASP A 377 -10.17 12.77 4.51
C ASP A 377 -10.96 11.54 4.05
N ARG A 378 -11.67 11.63 2.93
CA ARG A 378 -12.58 10.58 2.46
C ARG A 378 -12.03 9.78 1.30
N VAL A 379 -11.20 10.40 0.46
CA VAL A 379 -10.81 9.84 -0.83
C VAL A 379 -9.34 10.11 -1.10
N GLU A 380 -8.66 9.08 -1.59
CA GLU A 380 -7.34 9.19 -2.20
C GLU A 380 -7.47 8.70 -3.65
N VAL A 381 -7.11 9.54 -4.61
CA VAL A 381 -7.22 9.21 -6.03
C VAL A 381 -5.98 9.67 -6.79
N THR A 382 -5.41 8.74 -7.58
CA THR A 382 -4.30 9.05 -8.49
C THR A 382 -4.84 9.16 -9.92
N PHE A 383 -4.49 10.23 -10.60
CA PHE A 383 -4.95 10.54 -11.95
C PHE A 383 -3.80 11.08 -12.81
N LEU A 384 -4.01 11.23 -14.11
CA LEU A 384 -3.00 11.66 -15.10
C LEU A 384 -1.73 10.78 -15.09
N GLU A 385 -1.87 9.52 -14.78
CA GLU A 385 -0.76 8.55 -14.80
C GLU A 385 -0.13 8.42 -16.19
N ARG A 386 1.13 7.99 -16.27
CA ARG A 386 1.87 7.72 -17.51
C ARG A 386 2.11 8.92 -18.41
N LEU A 387 2.04 10.12 -17.89
CA LEU A 387 2.54 11.31 -18.56
C LEU A 387 4.05 11.46 -18.31
N PRO A 388 4.78 12.14 -19.19
CA PRO A 388 6.16 12.53 -18.93
C PRO A 388 6.27 13.34 -17.65
N GLU A 389 7.37 13.18 -16.93
CA GLU A 389 7.59 13.85 -15.64
C GLU A 389 7.51 15.37 -15.74
N GLU A 390 8.07 15.94 -16.82
CA GLU A 390 8.02 17.39 -17.08
C GLU A 390 6.58 17.89 -17.24
N GLU A 391 5.76 17.13 -17.97
CA GLU A 391 4.35 17.45 -18.16
C GLU A 391 3.56 17.30 -16.85
N LEU A 392 3.85 16.27 -16.06
CA LEU A 392 3.22 16.08 -14.73
C LEU A 392 3.57 17.24 -13.78
N ARG A 393 4.82 17.70 -13.77
CA ARG A 393 5.25 18.87 -12.97
C ARG A 393 4.52 20.14 -13.40
N TYR A 394 4.39 20.36 -14.70
CA TYR A 394 3.64 21.47 -15.24
C TYR A 394 2.17 21.42 -14.82
N LEU A 395 1.50 20.28 -15.04
CA LEU A 395 0.09 20.09 -14.69
C LEU A 395 -0.15 20.20 -13.19
N HIS A 396 0.77 19.69 -12.37
CA HIS A 396 0.70 19.82 -10.93
C HIS A 396 0.76 21.29 -10.50
N ALA A 397 1.70 22.07 -11.03
CA ALA A 397 1.80 23.50 -10.74
C ALA A 397 0.55 24.28 -11.17
N VAL A 398 0.00 23.95 -12.35
CA VAL A 398 -1.24 24.54 -12.87
C VAL A 398 -2.44 24.21 -11.97
N LEU A 399 -2.54 22.96 -11.51
CA LEU A 399 -3.59 22.53 -10.58
C LEU A 399 -3.49 23.23 -9.22
N LEU A 400 -2.26 23.36 -8.67
CA LEU A 400 -2.05 24.11 -7.42
C LEU A 400 -2.47 25.57 -7.54
N GLN A 401 -2.17 26.23 -8.69
CA GLN A 401 -2.63 27.59 -8.94
C GLN A 401 -4.15 27.70 -9.07
N ALA A 402 -4.80 26.71 -9.68
CA ALA A 402 -6.26 26.71 -9.82
C ALA A 402 -6.99 26.46 -8.49
N VAL A 403 -6.32 25.78 -7.52
CA VAL A 403 -6.85 25.52 -6.17
C VAL A 403 -6.66 26.72 -5.24
N ALA A 404 -5.59 27.49 -5.38
CA ALA A 404 -5.27 28.67 -4.55
C ALA A 404 -6.34 29.77 -4.65
#